data_3f5007198ed649cf62c85d3211475d87
#
_entry.id   3f5007198ed649cf62c85d3211475d87
#
_cell.length_a   1.000
_cell.length_b   1.000
_cell.length_c   1.000
_cell.angle_alpha   90.00
_cell.angle_beta   90.00
_cell.angle_gamma   90.00
#
_symmetry.space_group_name_H-M   'P 1'
#
loop_
_entity.id
_entity.type
_entity.pdbx_description
1 polymer ?
#
loop_
_entity_poly.entity_id
_entity_poly.type
_entity_poly.pdbx_seq_one_letter_code
_entity_poly.pdbx_strand_id
1 'polypeptide(L)' 'MQKTKILAVAPYEGMADAISTIAQTRDDIKMTVQIGDLNTGKQIAMELAHNNYDVIIL' A
#
# COMPACT_ATOMS: atom_id res chain seq x y z
N MET A 1 0.87 -20.87 1.11
CA MET A 1 0.80 -19.90 2.22
C MET A 1 0.20 -18.61 1.73
N GLN A 2 -0.64 -17.99 2.56
CA GLN A 2 -1.22 -16.71 2.22
C GLN A 2 -0.20 -15.59 2.41
N LYS A 3 -0.17 -14.69 1.45
CA LYS A 3 0.68 -13.51 1.55
C LYS A 3 -0.02 -12.44 2.39
N THR A 4 0.75 -11.68 3.15
CA THR A 4 0.22 -10.52 3.87
C THR A 4 -0.13 -9.43 2.86
N LYS A 5 -1.36 -8.96 2.88
CA LYS A 5 -1.81 -7.89 1.99
C LYS A 5 -1.59 -6.55 2.65
N ILE A 6 -0.81 -5.70 2.00
CA ILE A 6 -0.46 -4.39 2.53
C ILE A 6 -0.89 -3.32 1.53
N LEU A 7 -1.59 -2.31 2.02
CA LEU A 7 -1.89 -1.11 1.26
C LEU A 7 -1.00 0.03 1.74
N ALA A 8 -0.19 0.57 0.86
CA ALA A 8 0.68 1.70 1.17
C ALA A 8 0.23 2.92 0.36
N VAL A 9 0.11 4.06 1.02
CA VAL A 9 -0.25 5.31 0.35
C VAL A 9 0.95 6.24 0.43
N ALA A 10 1.51 6.57 -0.74
CA ALA A 10 2.68 7.43 -0.84
C ALA A 10 2.27 8.84 -1.29
N PRO A 11 2.92 9.88 -0.76
CA PRO A 11 2.58 11.26 -1.13
C PRO A 11 3.04 11.65 -2.53
N TYR A 12 3.98 10.92 -3.11
CA TYR A 12 4.48 11.21 -4.45
C TYR A 12 5.05 9.94 -5.08
N GLU A 13 5.23 10.00 -6.40
CA GLU A 13 5.59 8.84 -7.20
C GLU A 13 6.95 8.23 -6.84
N GLY A 14 7.92 9.08 -6.54
CA GLY A 14 9.26 8.60 -6.16
C GLY A 14 9.23 7.70 -4.93
N MET A 15 8.42 8.06 -3.93
CA MET A 15 8.25 7.24 -2.74
C MET A 15 7.48 5.95 -3.07
N ALA A 16 6.48 6.04 -3.94
CA ALA A 16 5.72 4.87 -4.36
C ALA A 16 6.64 3.86 -5.06
N ASP A 17 7.52 4.33 -5.91
CA ASP A 17 8.49 3.46 -6.60
C ASP A 17 9.45 2.80 -5.62
N ALA A 18 9.94 3.55 -4.63
CA ALA A 18 10.83 3.01 -3.62
C ALA A 18 10.16 1.91 -2.81
N ILE A 19 8.91 2.14 -2.39
CA ILE A 19 8.14 1.15 -1.64
C ILE A 19 7.90 -0.10 -2.48
N SER A 20 7.52 0.09 -3.74
CA SER A 20 7.28 -1.01 -4.68
C SER A 20 8.54 -1.87 -4.87
N THR A 21 9.68 -1.22 -5.01
CA THR A 21 10.95 -1.92 -5.19
C THR A 21 11.27 -2.79 -3.98
N ILE A 22 11.06 -2.26 -2.78
CA ILE A 22 11.29 -3.02 -1.56
C ILE A 22 10.34 -4.21 -1.50
N ALA A 23 9.07 -4.00 -1.83
CA ALA A 23 8.07 -5.06 -1.79
C ALA A 23 8.37 -6.19 -2.76
N GLN A 24 8.97 -5.88 -3.90
CA GLN A 24 9.32 -6.89 -4.90
C GLN A 24 10.40 -7.84 -4.41
N THR A 25 11.18 -7.45 -3.42
CA THR A 25 12.22 -8.33 -2.85
C THR A 25 11.66 -9.30 -1.81
N ARG A 26 10.36 -9.17 -1.48
CA ARG A 26 9.71 -10.00 -0.45
C ARG A 26 8.66 -10.90 -1.10
N ASP A 27 8.77 -12.19 -0.86
CA ASP A 27 7.80 -13.16 -1.39
C ASP A 27 6.61 -13.36 -0.48
N ASP A 28 6.71 -12.92 0.77
CA ASP A 28 5.70 -13.14 1.80
C ASP A 28 4.68 -12.02 1.91
N ILE A 29 4.80 -10.97 1.09
CA ILE A 29 3.86 -9.86 1.12
C ILE A 29 3.34 -9.55 -0.28
N LYS A 30 2.10 -9.07 -0.31
CA LYS A 30 1.49 -8.53 -1.52
C LYS A 30 1.16 -7.07 -1.24
N MET A 31 1.91 -6.16 -1.85
CA MET A 31 1.76 -4.74 -1.59
C MET A 31 1.07 -4.04 -2.74
N THR A 32 0.07 -3.23 -2.41
CA THR A 32 -0.58 -2.32 -3.33
C THR A 32 -0.18 -0.90 -2.94
N VAL A 33 0.40 -0.15 -3.88
CA VAL A 33 0.85 1.22 -3.61
C VAL A 33 -0.05 2.19 -4.34
N GLN A 34 -0.57 3.17 -3.62
CA GLN A 34 -1.38 4.25 -4.19
C GLN A 34 -0.67 5.57 -3.95
N ILE A 35 -0.85 6.51 -4.87
CA ILE A 35 -0.29 7.85 -4.77
C ILE A 35 -1.40 8.80 -4.38
N GLY A 36 -1.19 9.58 -3.31
CA GLY A 36 -2.18 10.55 -2.87
C GLY A 36 -1.68 11.37 -1.70
N ASP A 37 -2.36 12.49 -1.44
CA ASP A 37 -2.06 13.28 -0.26
C ASP A 37 -2.72 12.65 0.97
N LEU A 38 -2.57 13.32 2.11
CA LEU A 38 -3.07 12.79 3.38
C LEU A 38 -4.58 12.54 3.35
N ASN A 39 -5.35 13.47 2.77
CA ASN A 39 -6.80 13.33 2.70
C ASN A 39 -7.22 12.26 1.70
N THR A 40 -6.61 12.27 0.52
CA THR A 40 -6.87 11.27 -0.51
C THR A 40 -6.46 9.89 -0.02
N GLY A 41 -5.30 9.80 0.65
CA GLY A 41 -4.84 8.55 1.21
C GLY A 41 -5.80 7.97 2.23
N LYS A 42 -6.40 8.83 3.06
CA LYS A 42 -7.38 8.42 4.05
C LYS A 42 -8.63 7.82 3.39
N GLN A 43 -9.13 8.46 2.32
CA GLN A 43 -10.27 7.96 1.58
C GLN A 43 -9.97 6.62 0.90
N ILE A 44 -8.81 6.54 0.26
CA ILE A 44 -8.39 5.30 -0.39
C ILE A 44 -8.29 4.18 0.63
N ALA A 45 -7.68 4.46 1.79
CA ALA A 45 -7.53 3.46 2.83
C ALA A 45 -8.88 2.98 3.35
N MET A 46 -9.83 3.90 3.54
CA MET A 46 -11.17 3.53 4.01
C MET A 46 -11.91 2.67 3.00
N GLU A 47 -11.84 3.02 1.72
CA GLU A 47 -12.49 2.24 0.66
C GLU A 47 -11.84 0.88 0.47
N LEU A 48 -10.52 0.83 0.43
CA LEU A 48 -9.80 -0.40 0.16
C LEU A 48 -9.67 -1.30 1.38
N ALA A 49 -9.87 -0.76 2.58
CA ALA A 49 -9.90 -1.58 3.79
C ALA A 49 -11.00 -2.65 3.71
N HIS A 50 -12.09 -2.36 2.99
CA HIS A 50 -13.14 -3.35 2.77
C HIS A 50 -12.71 -4.50 1.84
N ASN A 51 -11.55 -4.37 1.21
CA ASN A 51 -11.03 -5.40 0.30
C ASN A 51 -10.01 -6.32 0.98
N ASN A 52 -10.08 -6.42 2.30
CA ASN A 52 -9.32 -7.41 3.09
C ASN A 52 -7.81 -7.19 3.09
N TYR A 53 -7.38 -5.96 3.29
CA TYR A 53 -5.96 -5.68 3.53
C TYR A 53 -5.63 -5.96 5.00
N ASP A 54 -4.49 -6.59 5.22
CA ASP A 54 -4.03 -6.91 6.59
C ASP A 54 -3.38 -5.70 7.26
N VAL A 55 -2.70 -4.86 6.47
CA VAL A 55 -1.99 -3.68 6.97
C VAL A 55 -2.23 -2.53 6.01
N ILE A 56 -2.40 -1.33 6.57
CA ILE A 56 -2.53 -0.10 5.79
C ILE A 56 -1.48 0.89 6.30
N ILE A 57 -0.66 1.39 5.39
CA ILE A 57 0.39 2.37 5.71
C ILE A 57 0.01 3.69 5.05
N LEU A 58 -0.11 4.73 5.86
CA LEU A 58 -0.44 6.09 5.38
C LEU A 58 0.74 7.03 5.50
#